data_5340aeb1fac81eb11248be42755ecea1
#
_entry.id   5340aeb1fac81eb11248be42755ecea1
#
_cell.length_a   1.000
_cell.length_b   1.000
_cell.length_c   1.000
_cell.angle_alpha   90.00
_cell.angle_beta   90.00
_cell.angle_gamma   90.00
#
_symmetry.space_group_name_H-M   'P 1'
#
loop_
_entity.id
_entity.type
_entity.pdbx_description
1 polymer ?
#
loop_
_entity_poly.entity_id
_entity_poly.type
_entity_poly.pdbx_seq_one_letter_code
_entity_poly.pdbx_strand_id
1 'polypeptide(L)'
;MIGTFRGLYTALKHAFRSPVTLNYPDEQPKLSPRFMAHPVLTWDHGIEEPYCTGCLICMRICPTDVITVSMKDNEKFKLEESKRRKIVDDFELDVAGCIMCGLCVEYCNFDAIIMSDKFNEPVTDRNTEVHSLDEL
;
A
#
# COMPACT_ATOMS: atom_id res chain seq x y z
N MET A 1 -46.96 -29.24 -0.92
CA MET A 1 -47.18 -28.28 -2.01
C MET A 1 -46.96 -26.82 -1.61
N ILE A 2 -47.19 -26.38 -0.35
CA ILE A 2 -47.00 -24.98 0.10
C ILE A 2 -45.53 -24.55 0.01
N GLY A 3 -44.57 -25.46 0.26
CA GLY A 3 -43.12 -25.16 0.19
C GLY A 3 -42.63 -24.82 -1.21
N THR A 4 -43.12 -25.47 -2.24
CA THR A 4 -42.80 -25.22 -3.64
C THR A 4 -43.25 -23.83 -4.11
N PHE A 5 -44.43 -23.41 -3.70
CA PHE A 5 -44.93 -22.06 -4.00
C PHE A 5 -44.17 -20.98 -3.26
N ARG A 6 -43.74 -21.23 -2.02
CA ARG A 6 -42.81 -20.31 -1.29
C ARG A 6 -41.48 -20.18 -1.99
N GLY A 7 -40.89 -21.30 -2.44
CA GLY A 7 -39.63 -21.28 -3.21
C GLY A 7 -39.76 -20.49 -4.51
N LEU A 8 -40.82 -20.74 -5.28
CA LEU A 8 -41.07 -20.01 -6.52
C LEU A 8 -41.26 -18.50 -6.29
N TYR A 9 -42.04 -18.12 -5.27
CA TYR A 9 -42.20 -16.72 -4.90
C TYR A 9 -40.88 -16.05 -4.52
N THR A 10 -40.05 -16.72 -3.73
CA THR A 10 -38.73 -16.20 -3.35
C THR A 10 -37.81 -16.00 -4.56
N ALA A 11 -37.75 -16.98 -5.47
CA ALA A 11 -36.99 -16.88 -6.71
C ALA A 11 -37.48 -15.72 -7.58
N LEU A 12 -38.81 -15.59 -7.75
CA LEU A 12 -39.39 -14.49 -8.51
C LEU A 12 -39.07 -13.12 -7.91
N LYS A 13 -39.19 -12.99 -6.58
CA LYS A 13 -38.81 -11.77 -5.87
C LYS A 13 -37.36 -11.38 -6.07
N HIS A 14 -36.45 -12.37 -6.11
CA HIS A 14 -35.01 -12.11 -6.38
C HIS A 14 -34.74 -11.73 -7.82
N ALA A 15 -35.51 -12.26 -8.79
CA ALA A 15 -35.36 -11.92 -10.21
C ALA A 15 -35.65 -10.43 -10.49
N PHE A 16 -36.51 -9.80 -9.72
CA PHE A 16 -36.86 -8.37 -9.84
C PHE A 16 -36.07 -7.46 -8.88
N ARG A 17 -35.10 -8.00 -8.14
CA ARG A 17 -34.29 -7.19 -7.25
C ARG A 17 -33.23 -6.47 -8.04
N SER A 18 -32.98 -5.19 -7.72
CA SER A 18 -31.87 -4.44 -8.30
C SER A 18 -30.52 -5.12 -7.96
N PRO A 19 -29.57 -5.19 -8.90
CA PRO A 19 -28.25 -5.75 -8.65
C PRO A 19 -27.52 -4.97 -7.57
N VAL A 20 -26.73 -5.67 -6.75
CA VAL A 20 -25.87 -5.08 -5.70
C VAL A 20 -24.40 -5.07 -6.13
N THR A 21 -24.12 -5.56 -7.32
CA THR A 21 -22.79 -5.58 -7.93
C THR A 21 -22.44 -4.23 -8.53
N LEU A 22 -21.20 -3.84 -8.41
CA LEU A 22 -20.65 -2.65 -9.07
C LEU A 22 -20.13 -3.02 -10.47
N ASN A 23 -20.38 -2.17 -11.44
CA ASN A 23 -19.84 -2.32 -12.80
C ASN A 23 -18.44 -1.70 -12.84
N TYR A 24 -17.45 -2.47 -12.43
CA TYR A 24 -16.06 -2.08 -12.59
C TYR A 24 -15.65 -2.13 -14.07
N PRO A 25 -14.89 -1.15 -14.63
CA PRO A 25 -14.23 -0.01 -13.96
C PRO A 25 -15.08 1.28 -13.84
N ASP A 26 -16.31 1.31 -14.41
CA ASP A 26 -17.15 2.52 -14.44
C ASP A 26 -17.55 2.98 -13.04
N GLU A 27 -17.80 2.02 -12.15
CA GLU A 27 -18.10 2.25 -10.75
C GLU A 27 -17.02 1.63 -9.87
N GLN A 28 -16.36 2.44 -9.05
CA GLN A 28 -15.35 1.95 -8.11
C GLN A 28 -15.95 1.74 -6.71
N PRO A 29 -15.47 0.72 -5.97
CA PRO A 29 -15.89 0.49 -4.60
C PRO A 29 -15.48 1.65 -3.70
N LYS A 30 -16.35 2.06 -2.80
CA LYS A 30 -16.02 3.01 -1.74
C LYS A 30 -15.16 2.30 -0.69
N LEU A 31 -13.91 2.71 -0.59
CA LEU A 31 -12.98 2.17 0.39
C LEU A 31 -13.38 2.59 1.82
N SER A 32 -13.14 1.69 2.78
CA SER A 32 -13.26 2.01 4.19
C SER A 32 -12.17 3.01 4.60
N PRO A 33 -12.44 3.94 5.58
CA PRO A 33 -11.39 4.80 6.13
C PRO A 33 -10.21 4.05 6.78
N ARG A 34 -10.39 2.77 7.07
CA ARG A 34 -9.34 1.88 7.62
C ARG A 34 -8.77 0.92 6.58
N PHE A 35 -9.04 1.17 5.31
CA PHE A 35 -8.45 0.37 4.25
C PHE A 35 -6.93 0.60 4.23
N MET A 36 -6.17 -0.48 4.11
CA MET A 36 -4.71 -0.47 4.01
C MET A 36 -4.31 -1.27 2.77
N ALA A 37 -3.67 -0.62 1.83
CA ALA A 37 -3.03 -1.26 0.69
C ALA A 37 -1.53 -1.45 0.97
N HIS A 38 -0.67 -1.37 -0.05
CA HIS A 38 0.78 -1.50 0.16
C HIS A 38 1.37 -0.26 0.86
N PRO A 39 2.47 -0.40 1.62
CA PRO A 39 3.16 0.72 2.23
C PRO A 39 3.84 1.61 1.19
N VAL A 40 3.80 2.92 1.43
CA VAL A 40 4.45 3.94 0.61
C VAL A 40 5.30 4.87 1.48
N LEU A 41 6.32 5.48 0.90
CA LEU A 41 7.18 6.43 1.59
C LEU A 41 6.57 7.83 1.59
N THR A 42 6.82 8.57 2.68
CA THR A 42 6.46 9.96 2.79
C THR A 42 7.63 10.87 2.46
N TRP A 43 7.35 11.96 1.76
CA TRP A 43 8.34 12.92 1.28
C TRP A 43 8.19 14.29 1.93
N ASP A 44 9.33 14.92 2.16
CA ASP A 44 9.40 16.32 2.57
C ASP A 44 9.44 17.19 1.32
N HIS A 45 8.29 17.73 0.92
CA HIS A 45 8.17 18.54 -0.29
C HIS A 45 8.92 19.88 -0.22
N GLY A 46 9.31 20.33 0.98
CA GLY A 46 10.07 21.58 1.15
C GLY A 46 11.55 21.45 0.77
N ILE A 47 12.10 20.24 0.94
CA ILE A 47 13.53 19.97 0.71
C ILE A 47 13.71 18.92 -0.41
N GLU A 48 12.60 18.34 -0.89
CA GLU A 48 12.58 17.21 -1.83
C GLU A 48 13.44 16.03 -1.34
N GLU A 49 13.14 15.58 -0.13
CA GLU A 49 13.81 14.43 0.50
C GLU A 49 12.77 13.47 1.10
N PRO A 50 12.99 12.13 1.03
CA PRO A 50 12.18 11.20 1.79
C PRO A 50 12.41 11.37 3.29
N TYR A 51 11.37 11.19 4.11
CA TYR A 51 11.52 11.15 5.56
C TYR A 51 12.32 9.94 6.02
N CYS A 52 12.45 8.93 5.18
CA CYS A 52 13.16 7.70 5.46
C CYS A 52 14.68 7.92 5.59
N THR A 53 15.24 7.45 6.69
CA THR A 53 16.69 7.49 6.97
C THR A 53 17.42 6.21 6.57
N GLY A 54 16.70 5.19 6.08
CA GLY A 54 17.28 3.88 5.77
C GLY A 54 17.68 3.08 7.01
N CYS A 55 16.98 3.19 8.14
CA CYS A 55 17.34 2.56 9.42
C CYS A 55 17.17 1.03 9.45
N LEU A 56 16.65 0.40 8.36
CA LEU A 56 16.48 -1.05 8.19
C LEU A 56 15.47 -1.72 9.13
N ILE A 57 14.70 -0.98 9.94
CA ILE A 57 13.74 -1.56 10.87
C ILE A 57 12.62 -2.25 10.12
N CYS A 58 12.04 -1.58 9.10
CA CYS A 58 10.97 -2.14 8.27
C CYS A 58 11.37 -3.45 7.57
N MET A 59 12.60 -3.53 7.07
CA MET A 59 13.17 -4.74 6.48
C MET A 59 13.23 -5.89 7.50
N ARG A 60 13.68 -5.61 8.74
CA ARG A 60 13.85 -6.63 9.78
C ARG A 60 12.55 -7.12 10.39
N ILE A 61 11.53 -6.26 10.45
CA ILE A 61 10.23 -6.61 11.03
C ILE A 61 9.28 -7.26 10.03
N CYS A 62 9.58 -7.18 8.74
CA CYS A 62 8.74 -7.73 7.70
C CYS A 62 8.64 -9.27 7.80
N PRO A 63 7.45 -9.85 8.02
CA PRO A 63 7.32 -11.31 8.18
C PRO A 63 7.50 -12.08 6.87
N THR A 64 7.38 -11.42 5.73
CA THR A 64 7.51 -12.00 4.38
C THR A 64 8.82 -11.63 3.70
N ASP A 65 9.66 -10.79 4.34
CA ASP A 65 10.98 -10.39 3.86
C ASP A 65 10.96 -9.78 2.44
N VAL A 66 9.95 -8.95 2.18
CA VAL A 66 9.71 -8.31 0.87
C VAL A 66 10.24 -6.89 0.76
N ILE A 67 10.87 -6.37 1.80
CA ILE A 67 11.39 -5.00 1.84
C ILE A 67 12.91 -5.05 1.83
N THR A 68 13.54 -4.42 0.84
CA THR A 68 14.99 -4.21 0.79
C THR A 68 15.27 -2.73 0.94
N VAL A 69 16.16 -2.39 1.85
CA VAL A 69 16.51 -0.99 2.13
C VAL A 69 18.01 -0.83 2.23
N SER A 70 18.52 0.21 1.62
CA SER A 70 19.92 0.67 1.81
C SER A 70 19.96 2.13 2.26
N MET A 71 21.05 2.53 2.87
CA MET A 71 21.24 3.90 3.36
C MET A 71 22.50 4.53 2.83
N LYS A 72 22.44 5.87 2.65
CA LYS A 72 23.62 6.68 2.32
C LYS A 72 23.75 7.91 3.22
N ASP A 73 24.92 8.52 3.21
CA ASP A 73 25.11 9.82 3.85
C ASP A 73 24.39 10.91 3.05
N ASN A 74 23.68 11.79 3.76
CA ASN A 74 22.96 12.88 3.13
C ASN A 74 23.89 14.04 2.77
N GLU A 75 24.00 14.33 1.47
CA GLU A 75 24.80 15.46 0.99
C GLU A 75 24.23 16.82 1.40
N LYS A 76 22.88 16.94 1.42
CA LYS A 76 22.19 18.16 1.85
C LYS A 76 22.42 18.47 3.34
N PHE A 77 22.73 17.46 4.15
CA PHE A 77 23.15 17.69 5.54
C PHE A 77 24.51 18.41 5.62
N LYS A 78 25.45 18.10 4.72
CA LYS A 78 26.75 18.78 4.64
C LYS A 78 26.64 20.23 4.18
N LEU A 79 25.56 20.55 3.44
CA LEU A 79 25.24 21.90 2.94
C LEU A 79 24.36 22.69 3.93
N GLU A 80 24.05 22.13 5.10
CA GLU A 80 23.16 22.71 6.11
C GLU A 80 21.69 22.95 5.62
N GLU A 81 21.31 22.32 4.50
CA GLU A 81 19.96 22.39 3.93
C GLU A 81 19.01 21.39 4.59
N SER A 82 19.52 20.27 5.11
CA SER A 82 18.75 19.22 5.76
C SER A 82 19.23 18.94 7.17
N LYS A 83 18.29 18.57 8.05
CA LYS A 83 18.62 18.12 9.43
C LYS A 83 18.95 16.65 9.51
N ARG A 84 18.75 15.88 8.43
CA ARG A 84 18.93 14.44 8.36
C ARG A 84 20.35 14.10 7.92
N ARG A 85 21.13 13.50 8.81
CA ARG A 85 22.53 13.08 8.52
C ARG A 85 22.58 11.91 7.54
N LYS A 86 21.61 11.00 7.63
CA LYS A 86 21.48 9.83 6.75
C LYS A 86 20.12 9.83 6.07
N ILE A 87 20.08 9.30 4.88
CA ILE A 87 18.89 9.18 4.05
C ILE A 87 18.87 7.79 3.42
N VAL A 88 17.70 7.34 3.04
CA VAL A 88 17.56 6.12 2.23
C VAL A 88 18.26 6.30 0.89
N ASP A 89 19.01 5.30 0.47
CA ASP A 89 19.67 5.25 -0.84
C ASP A 89 18.79 4.53 -1.83
N ASP A 90 18.35 3.35 -1.45
CA ASP A 90 17.47 2.51 -2.22
C ASP A 90 16.42 1.88 -1.31
N PHE A 91 15.21 1.77 -1.84
CA PHE A 91 14.07 1.15 -1.16
C PHE A 91 13.28 0.37 -2.20
N GLU A 92 13.26 -0.94 -2.05
CA GLU A 92 12.51 -1.84 -2.91
C GLU A 92 11.45 -2.57 -2.10
N LEU A 93 10.26 -2.68 -2.65
CA LEU A 93 9.13 -3.41 -2.09
C LEU A 93 8.55 -4.36 -3.13
N ASP A 94 8.62 -5.67 -2.88
CA ASP A 94 7.85 -6.67 -3.64
C ASP A 94 6.40 -6.69 -3.13
N VAL A 95 5.53 -5.94 -3.82
CA VAL A 95 4.12 -5.80 -3.46
C VAL A 95 3.38 -7.13 -3.58
N ALA A 96 3.76 -7.99 -4.54
CA ALA A 96 3.15 -9.30 -4.72
C ALA A 96 3.37 -10.25 -3.54
N GLY A 97 4.45 -10.06 -2.78
CA GLY A 97 4.74 -10.80 -1.55
C GLY A 97 4.22 -10.13 -0.27
N CYS A 98 3.73 -8.88 -0.36
CA CYS A 98 3.28 -8.10 0.78
C CYS A 98 1.92 -8.57 1.29
N ILE A 99 1.82 -8.89 2.58
CA ILE A 99 0.56 -9.27 3.24
C ILE A 99 -0.20 -8.08 3.84
N MET A 100 0.25 -6.86 3.59
CA MET A 100 -0.38 -5.60 4.02
C MET A 100 -0.66 -5.55 5.54
N CYS A 101 0.25 -6.11 6.34
CA CYS A 101 0.07 -6.22 7.80
C CYS A 101 0.29 -4.92 8.57
N GLY A 102 0.92 -3.90 7.96
CA GLY A 102 1.17 -2.59 8.57
C GLY A 102 2.31 -2.53 9.59
N LEU A 103 3.00 -3.64 9.90
CA LEU A 103 4.08 -3.64 10.89
C LEU A 103 5.22 -2.68 10.54
N CYS A 104 5.57 -2.55 9.26
CA CYS A 104 6.59 -1.61 8.80
C CYS A 104 6.25 -0.14 9.11
N VAL A 105 4.96 0.19 9.12
CA VAL A 105 4.46 1.53 9.49
C VAL A 105 4.50 1.72 10.99
N GLU A 106 3.95 0.77 11.77
CA GLU A 106 3.89 0.87 13.23
C GLU A 106 5.27 0.94 13.90
N TYR A 107 6.27 0.26 13.33
CA TYR A 107 7.63 0.25 13.87
C TYR A 107 8.54 1.32 13.23
N CYS A 108 8.04 2.19 12.37
CA CYS A 108 8.81 3.26 11.79
C CYS A 108 9.02 4.40 12.80
N ASN A 109 10.25 4.59 13.29
CA ASN A 109 10.57 5.64 14.26
C ASN A 109 10.51 7.07 13.67
N PHE A 110 10.38 7.18 12.36
CA PHE A 110 10.46 8.47 11.64
C PHE A 110 9.14 8.85 10.97
N ASP A 111 8.09 8.05 11.15
CA ASP A 111 6.81 8.20 10.44
C ASP A 111 6.97 8.35 8.91
N ALA A 112 8.03 7.70 8.41
CA ALA A 112 8.44 7.80 7.00
C ALA A 112 7.70 6.85 6.08
N ILE A 113 6.88 5.95 6.62
CA ILE A 113 6.10 4.96 5.87
C ILE A 113 4.65 5.08 6.30
N ILE A 114 3.75 5.09 5.33
CA ILE A 114 2.30 5.05 5.55
C ILE A 114 1.69 3.94 4.68
N MET A 115 0.50 3.47 5.05
CA MET A 115 -0.27 2.57 4.19
C MET A 115 -1.05 3.39 3.17
N SER A 116 -0.91 3.05 1.89
CA SER A 116 -1.65 3.71 0.80
C SER A 116 -3.11 3.25 0.78
N ASP A 117 -3.92 3.95 0.01
CA ASP A 117 -5.29 3.57 -0.35
C ASP A 117 -5.39 2.98 -1.78
N LYS A 118 -4.28 2.87 -2.49
CA LYS A 118 -4.22 2.33 -3.84
C LYS A 118 -4.37 0.81 -3.81
N PHE A 119 -5.48 0.31 -4.30
CA PHE A 119 -5.78 -1.14 -4.35
C PHE A 119 -5.84 -1.70 -5.76
N ASN A 120 -5.77 -0.85 -6.77
CA ASN A 120 -6.07 -1.18 -8.14
C ASN A 120 -4.88 -0.86 -9.05
N GLU A 121 -3.83 -1.63 -8.91
CA GLU A 121 -2.62 -1.56 -9.71
C GLU A 121 -2.38 -2.92 -10.39
N PRO A 122 -3.26 -3.31 -11.37
CA PRO A 122 -3.11 -4.59 -12.04
C PRO A 122 -1.88 -4.56 -12.94
N VAL A 123 -1.04 -5.57 -12.81
CA VAL A 123 0.15 -5.77 -13.63
C VAL A 123 0.05 -7.06 -14.43
N THR A 124 0.72 -7.11 -15.57
CA THR A 124 0.77 -8.30 -16.44
C THR A 124 2.02 -9.16 -16.18
N ASP A 125 3.04 -8.59 -15.57
CA ASP A 125 4.30 -9.26 -15.25
C ASP A 125 4.60 -9.08 -13.76
N ARG A 126 5.01 -10.18 -13.09
CA ARG A 126 5.38 -10.16 -11.67
C ARG A 126 6.55 -9.21 -11.38
N ASN A 127 7.49 -9.05 -12.30
CA ASN A 127 8.65 -8.19 -12.08
C ASN A 127 8.29 -6.70 -11.98
N THR A 128 7.13 -6.29 -12.48
CA THR A 128 6.62 -4.93 -12.36
C THR A 128 5.91 -4.66 -11.02
N GLU A 129 5.74 -5.67 -10.19
CA GLU A 129 5.23 -5.55 -8.81
C GLU A 129 6.32 -5.17 -7.78
N VAL A 130 7.56 -5.01 -8.22
CA VAL A 130 8.65 -4.51 -7.38
C VAL A 130 8.72 -3.00 -7.55
N HIS A 131 8.24 -2.29 -6.53
CA HIS A 131 8.24 -0.83 -6.52
C HIS A 131 9.56 -0.31 -5.96
N SER A 132 10.20 0.58 -6.72
CA SER A 132 11.42 1.27 -6.33
C SER A 132 11.13 2.56 -5.56
N LEU A 133 12.18 3.19 -5.04
CA LEU A 133 12.10 4.44 -4.27
C LEU A 133 11.32 5.54 -5.00
N ASP A 134 11.42 5.60 -6.32
CA ASP A 134 10.81 6.66 -7.13
C ASP A 134 9.30 6.43 -7.39
N GLU A 135 8.80 5.22 -7.12
CA GLU A 135 7.41 4.82 -7.36
C GLU A 135 6.57 4.79 -6.07
N LEU A 136 7.23 4.82 -4.92
CA LEU A 136 6.66 4.76 -3.58
C LEU A 136 6.56 6.14 -2.94
#